data_691264cbd0499f69df2538face939e08
#
_entry.id   691264cbd0499f69df2538face939e08
#
_cell.length_a   1.000
_cell.length_b   1.000
_cell.length_c   1.000
_cell.angle_alpha   90.00
_cell.angle_beta   90.00
_cell.angle_gamma   90.00
#
_symmetry.space_group_name_H-M   'P 1'
#
loop_
_entity.id
_entity.type
_entity.pdbx_description
1 polymer ?
#
loop_
_entity_poly.entity_id
_entity_poly.type
_entity_poly.pdbx_seq_one_letter_code
_entity_poly.pdbx_strand_id
1 'polypeptide(L)'
;MASEFSTEFFSANRIVKADLRAARTPREEDLERIKKEVAKLYDATEVILNVTVDDSLLSGYVLQIGDRVFDNSGRHAIDQMMADKPSLATLKTRVEDYKPAATSEEGGVVISSADGIVEVEGMDRAVYGEIVTFENGAKGMVESVEPGRLGIMLFDGAETVGVGTMVTRSGKRAGIPVGDGFLGRVIDPLGEPIDGKGPIEAVGYNPIEKQAPGILERQSVDTPLHTGILAIDSMFPIGRGQRELIIGDRQTGKTTIASDTIINQKGKDVICIYVAIGQKRSTVANLVQSLTEAGAMSYTIVVSATASELSPLQYIAPYSGCAMGEYFMHKGKHVLIIYDDLSKHAVAYRALSLLIRRPPGREAYPGDVFYLHSRLLERAAKLSDELGGGSLTALPIIETQAGDVSAYIPTNVISITDGQIFLETELFHSGVMPAVNPGISVSRVGGNAQIKAMKKVAGTLKLIYSQYRELQSFAQFGSDLDADTKARLAQGERIVEVLKQNRSAPVAVEKQVAILYATIHDYLVNIKVPAVAEYEKGLYEYLDTDAAGASVMETIRTTGKLEKDAEEALKGVLSAYTENFIKAH
;
A
#
# COMPACT_ATOMS: atom_id res chain seq x y z
N MET A 1 1.89 -41.80 19.78
CA MET A 1 2.27 -43.00 20.61
C MET A 1 3.30 -43.90 19.93
N ALA A 2 3.09 -44.46 18.74
CA ALA A 2 4.12 -45.33 18.13
C ALA A 2 5.37 -44.58 17.63
N SER A 3 5.21 -43.35 17.13
CA SER A 3 6.31 -42.48 16.66
C SER A 3 7.10 -41.88 17.82
N GLU A 4 6.47 -41.47 18.89
CA GLU A 4 7.14 -40.95 20.10
C GLU A 4 7.96 -42.00 20.80
N PHE A 5 7.42 -43.23 20.91
CA PHE A 5 8.14 -44.34 21.48
C PHE A 5 9.39 -44.73 20.67
N SER A 6 9.34 -44.59 19.35
CA SER A 6 10.49 -44.83 18.48
C SER A 6 11.57 -43.74 18.64
N THR A 7 11.19 -42.49 18.78
CA THR A 7 12.12 -41.36 18.91
C THR A 7 12.86 -41.41 20.27
N GLU A 8 12.14 -41.68 21.38
CA GLU A 8 12.75 -41.87 22.70
C GLU A 8 13.69 -43.10 22.76
N PHE A 9 13.30 -44.21 22.09
CA PHE A 9 14.13 -45.41 22.03
C PHE A 9 15.46 -45.15 21.29
N PHE A 10 15.42 -44.43 20.19
CA PHE A 10 16.61 -44.11 19.41
C PHE A 10 17.53 -43.11 20.11
N SER A 11 16.98 -42.11 20.80
CA SER A 11 17.77 -41.16 21.58
C SER A 11 18.42 -41.80 22.80
N ALA A 12 17.72 -42.70 23.49
CA ALA A 12 18.26 -43.42 24.65
C ALA A 12 19.41 -44.37 24.30
N ASN A 13 19.42 -44.94 23.09
CA ASN A 13 20.45 -45.86 22.61
C ASN A 13 21.54 -45.19 21.77
N ARG A 14 21.53 -43.84 21.61
CA ARG A 14 22.44 -43.08 20.74
C ARG A 14 22.45 -43.59 19.30
N ILE A 15 21.25 -43.92 18.77
CA ILE A 15 21.06 -44.33 17.38
C ILE A 15 20.52 -43.15 16.62
N VAL A 16 21.18 -42.76 15.51
CA VAL A 16 20.76 -41.65 14.63
C VAL A 16 20.19 -42.25 13.35
N LYS A 17 18.97 -41.79 13.00
CA LYS A 17 18.38 -42.04 11.68
C LYS A 17 18.69 -40.87 10.75
N ALA A 18 19.12 -41.19 9.52
CA ALA A 18 19.40 -40.21 8.50
C ALA A 18 18.82 -40.68 7.16
N ASP A 19 18.21 -39.75 6.44
CA ASP A 19 17.69 -39.99 5.11
C ASP A 19 18.64 -39.37 4.07
N LEU A 20 19.20 -40.19 3.20
CA LEU A 20 20.12 -39.78 2.13
C LEU A 20 19.40 -39.84 0.78
N ARG A 21 19.19 -38.71 0.14
CA ARG A 21 18.80 -38.64 -1.26
C ARG A 21 20.04 -38.37 -2.11
N ALA A 22 20.33 -39.20 -3.06
CA ALA A 22 21.51 -39.07 -3.92
C ALA A 22 21.11 -39.08 -5.39
N ALA A 23 21.76 -38.26 -6.20
CA ALA A 23 21.52 -38.20 -7.66
C ALA A 23 21.81 -39.49 -8.39
N ARG A 24 22.62 -40.38 -7.80
CA ARG A 24 22.95 -41.73 -8.35
C ARG A 24 23.14 -42.68 -7.17
N THR A 25 22.99 -43.98 -7.41
CA THR A 25 23.23 -45.02 -6.40
C THR A 25 24.63 -44.83 -5.82
N PRO A 26 24.77 -44.53 -4.51
CA PRO A 26 26.07 -44.35 -3.85
C PRO A 26 26.83 -45.66 -3.75
N ARG A 27 28.16 -45.63 -3.75
CA ARG A 27 28.99 -46.78 -3.50
C ARG A 27 29.02 -47.13 -2.03
N GLU A 28 29.22 -48.38 -1.67
CA GLU A 28 29.30 -48.82 -0.26
C GLU A 28 30.35 -48.05 0.56
N GLU A 29 31.50 -47.73 -0.04
CA GLU A 29 32.56 -46.93 0.58
C GLU A 29 32.10 -45.50 0.93
N ASP A 30 31.28 -44.89 0.08
CA ASP A 30 30.74 -43.55 0.33
C ASP A 30 29.68 -43.55 1.41
N LEU A 31 28.83 -44.58 1.47
CA LEU A 31 27.83 -44.78 2.55
C LEU A 31 28.51 -44.99 3.92
N GLU A 32 29.56 -45.81 3.98
CA GLU A 32 30.31 -46.03 5.20
C GLU A 32 31.05 -44.77 5.69
N ARG A 33 31.55 -43.97 4.76
CA ARG A 33 32.15 -42.67 5.09
C ARG A 33 31.11 -41.70 5.68
N ILE A 34 29.94 -41.59 5.06
CA ILE A 34 28.84 -40.76 5.56
C ILE A 34 28.39 -41.21 6.93
N LYS A 35 28.17 -42.50 7.15
CA LYS A 35 27.82 -43.06 8.48
C LYS A 35 28.85 -42.70 9.54
N LYS A 36 30.15 -42.82 9.23
CA LYS A 36 31.24 -42.46 10.18
C LYS A 36 31.24 -40.98 10.52
N GLU A 37 31.02 -40.12 9.55
CA GLU A 37 30.96 -38.65 9.75
C GLU A 37 29.72 -38.26 10.58
N VAL A 38 28.57 -38.85 10.28
CA VAL A 38 27.33 -38.64 11.04
C VAL A 38 27.49 -39.15 12.49
N ALA A 39 28.05 -40.36 12.67
CA ALA A 39 28.29 -40.89 14.00
C ALA A 39 29.21 -39.99 14.85
N LYS A 40 30.25 -39.44 14.23
CA LYS A 40 31.17 -38.49 14.87
C LYS A 40 30.50 -37.16 15.20
N LEU A 41 29.65 -36.64 14.30
CA LEU A 41 28.98 -35.34 14.45
C LEU A 41 27.92 -35.36 15.56
N TYR A 42 27.23 -36.49 15.74
CA TYR A 42 26.13 -36.66 16.71
C TYR A 42 26.47 -37.54 17.91
N ASP A 43 27.74 -37.91 18.08
CA ASP A 43 28.21 -38.83 19.14
C ASP A 43 27.35 -40.12 19.20
N ALA A 44 26.99 -40.65 18.01
CA ALA A 44 26.11 -41.79 17.87
C ALA A 44 26.87 -43.11 17.85
N THR A 45 26.26 -44.13 18.46
CA THR A 45 26.82 -45.51 18.51
C THR A 45 26.49 -46.26 17.22
N GLU A 46 25.35 -45.91 16.60
CA GLU A 46 24.87 -46.52 15.36
C GLU A 46 24.16 -45.47 14.48
N VAL A 47 24.31 -45.55 13.18
CA VAL A 47 23.64 -44.67 12.18
C VAL A 47 22.86 -45.54 11.21
N ILE A 48 21.55 -45.38 11.21
CA ILE A 48 20.63 -46.01 10.25
C ILE A 48 20.45 -45.03 9.10
N LEU A 49 20.94 -45.38 7.91
CA LEU A 49 20.88 -44.56 6.72
C LEU A 49 19.85 -45.12 5.74
N ASN A 50 18.78 -44.39 5.49
CA ASN A 50 17.82 -44.66 4.41
C ASN A 50 18.30 -44.01 3.15
N VAL A 51 18.49 -44.76 2.06
CA VAL A 51 19.03 -44.23 0.81
C VAL A 51 17.96 -44.25 -0.27
N THR A 52 17.71 -43.10 -0.87
CA THR A 52 16.82 -42.95 -2.04
C THR A 52 17.58 -42.31 -3.18
N VAL A 53 17.29 -42.73 -4.41
CA VAL A 53 17.88 -42.13 -5.61
C VAL A 53 16.91 -41.11 -6.18
N ASP A 54 17.41 -39.90 -6.42
CA ASP A 54 16.63 -38.76 -6.89
C ASP A 54 17.41 -38.04 -8.02
N ASP A 55 17.04 -38.30 -9.24
CA ASP A 55 17.69 -37.75 -10.44
C ASP A 55 17.48 -36.21 -10.54
N SER A 56 16.51 -35.64 -9.81
CA SER A 56 16.24 -34.20 -9.81
C SER A 56 17.38 -33.39 -9.18
N LEU A 57 18.24 -34.01 -8.39
CA LEU A 57 19.40 -33.38 -7.74
C LEU A 57 20.55 -33.06 -8.72
N LEU A 58 20.50 -33.57 -9.96
CA LEU A 58 21.50 -33.44 -11.02
C LEU A 58 22.85 -34.10 -10.69
N SER A 59 23.40 -33.86 -9.50
CA SER A 59 24.62 -34.46 -8.97
C SER A 59 24.66 -34.32 -7.46
N GLY A 60 25.54 -35.07 -6.77
CA GLY A 60 25.74 -34.98 -5.33
C GLY A 60 24.62 -35.65 -4.53
N TYR A 61 24.38 -35.16 -3.33
CA TYR A 61 23.40 -35.75 -2.40
C TYR A 61 22.83 -34.70 -1.43
N VAL A 62 21.66 -35.01 -0.87
CA VAL A 62 21.04 -34.33 0.26
C VAL A 62 20.92 -35.32 1.40
N LEU A 63 21.46 -34.96 2.57
CA LEU A 63 21.41 -35.78 3.80
C LEU A 63 20.57 -35.04 4.83
N GLN A 64 19.50 -35.68 5.26
CA GLN A 64 18.64 -35.15 6.33
C GLN A 64 18.83 -35.98 7.61
N ILE A 65 19.05 -35.29 8.73
CA ILE A 65 19.22 -35.90 10.05
C ILE A 65 18.34 -35.12 11.04
N GLY A 66 17.16 -35.67 11.33
CA GLY A 66 16.16 -34.94 12.11
C GLY A 66 15.77 -33.64 11.39
N ASP A 67 15.98 -32.51 12.06
CA ASP A 67 15.68 -31.14 11.56
C ASP A 67 16.84 -30.50 10.77
N ARG A 68 17.95 -31.20 10.56
CA ARG A 68 19.12 -30.68 9.81
C ARG A 68 19.23 -31.32 8.44
N VAL A 69 19.38 -30.44 7.44
CA VAL A 69 19.60 -30.82 6.05
C VAL A 69 21.00 -30.39 5.61
N PHE A 70 21.74 -31.33 5.04
CA PHE A 70 23.05 -31.09 4.43
C PHE A 70 22.89 -31.27 2.94
N ASP A 71 22.77 -30.15 2.19
CA ASP A 71 22.59 -30.16 0.77
C ASP A 71 23.92 -29.93 0.05
N ASN A 72 24.36 -30.98 -0.66
CA ASN A 72 25.53 -30.95 -1.53
C ASN A 72 25.13 -31.37 -2.96
N SER A 73 23.94 -30.98 -3.39
CA SER A 73 23.42 -31.28 -4.71
C SER A 73 23.86 -30.27 -5.74
N GLY A 74 24.00 -30.73 -6.99
CA GLY A 74 24.26 -29.84 -8.13
C GLY A 74 23.12 -28.88 -8.38
N ARG A 75 21.89 -29.24 -8.05
CA ARG A 75 20.71 -28.38 -8.14
C ARG A 75 20.83 -27.17 -7.20
N HIS A 76 21.11 -27.42 -5.91
CA HIS A 76 21.33 -26.37 -4.94
C HIS A 76 22.47 -25.41 -5.34
N ALA A 77 23.56 -25.97 -5.87
CA ALA A 77 24.67 -25.18 -6.40
C ALA A 77 24.25 -24.24 -7.55
N ILE A 78 23.44 -24.75 -8.48
CA ILE A 78 22.93 -23.96 -9.60
C ILE A 78 21.96 -22.89 -9.09
N ASP A 79 21.06 -23.22 -8.17
CA ASP A 79 20.09 -22.28 -7.60
C ASP A 79 20.79 -21.14 -6.85
N GLN A 80 21.85 -21.44 -6.07
CA GLN A 80 22.69 -20.41 -5.46
C GLN A 80 23.40 -19.51 -6.48
N MET A 81 23.93 -20.10 -7.57
CA MET A 81 24.57 -19.33 -8.64
C MET A 81 23.58 -18.43 -9.39
N MET A 82 22.31 -18.82 -9.47
CA MET A 82 21.26 -18.11 -10.20
C MET A 82 20.46 -17.12 -9.32
N ALA A 83 20.67 -17.12 -8.01
CA ALA A 83 19.88 -16.32 -7.07
C ALA A 83 19.80 -14.83 -7.40
N ASP A 84 20.89 -14.26 -8.00
CA ASP A 84 20.97 -12.84 -8.35
C ASP A 84 20.76 -12.58 -9.86
N LYS A 85 20.25 -13.55 -10.65
CA LYS A 85 20.12 -13.48 -12.11
C LYS A 85 21.39 -12.91 -12.81
N PRO A 86 22.59 -13.48 -12.57
CA PRO A 86 23.84 -12.92 -13.03
C PRO A 86 23.99 -12.96 -14.55
N SER A 87 24.82 -12.09 -15.11
CA SER A 87 25.21 -12.17 -16.53
C SER A 87 25.94 -13.48 -16.86
N LEU A 88 25.96 -13.87 -18.12
CA LEU A 88 26.63 -15.12 -18.57
C LEU A 88 28.12 -15.15 -18.17
N ALA A 89 28.79 -14.01 -18.20
CA ALA A 89 30.19 -13.88 -17.77
C ALA A 89 30.35 -14.10 -16.27
N THR A 90 29.47 -13.52 -15.45
CA THR A 90 29.44 -13.68 -13.99
C THR A 90 29.11 -15.12 -13.59
N LEU A 91 28.20 -15.78 -14.32
CA LEU A 91 27.89 -17.19 -14.13
C LEU A 91 29.12 -18.08 -14.40
N LYS A 92 29.84 -17.83 -15.49
CA LYS A 92 31.06 -18.60 -15.84
C LYS A 92 32.11 -18.51 -14.73
N THR A 93 32.38 -17.31 -14.20
CA THR A 93 33.32 -17.10 -13.09
C THR A 93 32.83 -17.79 -11.81
N ARG A 94 31.54 -17.71 -11.48
CA ARG A 94 30.97 -18.38 -10.30
C ARG A 94 31.07 -19.91 -10.42
N VAL A 95 30.90 -20.48 -11.61
CA VAL A 95 31.05 -21.92 -11.85
C VAL A 95 32.52 -22.35 -11.72
N GLU A 96 33.47 -21.57 -12.25
CA GLU A 96 34.90 -21.83 -12.15
C GLU A 96 35.43 -21.75 -10.71
N ASP A 97 34.90 -20.85 -9.90
CA ASP A 97 35.29 -20.63 -8.50
C ASP A 97 34.51 -21.52 -7.51
N TYR A 98 33.49 -22.26 -7.98
CA TYR A 98 32.63 -23.05 -7.11
C TYR A 98 33.41 -24.20 -6.44
N LYS A 99 33.46 -24.15 -5.11
CA LYS A 99 33.95 -25.26 -4.27
C LYS A 99 32.75 -25.89 -3.57
N PRO A 100 32.41 -27.15 -3.86
CA PRO A 100 31.30 -27.81 -3.17
C PRO A 100 31.58 -27.86 -1.67
N ALA A 101 30.76 -27.19 -0.89
CA ALA A 101 30.75 -27.26 0.56
C ALA A 101 29.36 -27.70 1.00
N ALA A 102 29.28 -28.68 1.88
CA ALA A 102 28.02 -29.04 2.50
C ALA A 102 27.56 -27.91 3.42
N THR A 103 26.49 -27.24 3.07
CA THR A 103 25.79 -26.27 3.92
C THR A 103 24.83 -27.02 4.84
N SER A 104 24.92 -26.77 6.15
CA SER A 104 23.95 -27.27 7.13
C SER A 104 22.84 -26.23 7.28
N GLU A 105 21.71 -26.49 6.65
CA GLU A 105 20.49 -25.70 6.80
C GLU A 105 19.49 -26.48 7.65
N GLU A 106 18.75 -25.76 8.49
CA GLU A 106 17.67 -26.36 9.28
C GLU A 106 16.47 -26.57 8.35
N GLY A 107 16.01 -27.82 8.26
CA GLY A 107 14.92 -28.22 7.37
C GLY A 107 13.74 -28.80 8.13
N GLY A 108 12.57 -28.74 7.51
CA GLY A 108 11.35 -29.35 8.01
C GLY A 108 10.62 -30.13 6.92
N VAL A 109 9.52 -30.76 7.29
CA VAL A 109 8.67 -31.55 6.40
C VAL A 109 7.23 -31.07 6.50
N VAL A 110 6.59 -30.91 5.36
CA VAL A 110 5.16 -30.55 5.27
C VAL A 110 4.32 -31.72 5.78
N ILE A 111 3.51 -31.46 6.80
CA ILE A 111 2.58 -32.45 7.39
C ILE A 111 1.13 -32.22 6.96
N SER A 112 0.78 -31.00 6.53
CA SER A 112 -0.54 -30.64 6.02
C SER A 112 -0.42 -29.51 4.98
N SER A 113 -1.24 -29.56 3.93
CA SER A 113 -1.29 -28.50 2.90
C SER A 113 -2.75 -28.25 2.52
N ALA A 114 -3.23 -26.99 2.65
CA ALA A 114 -4.56 -26.58 2.29
C ALA A 114 -4.60 -25.09 1.92
N ASP A 115 -5.21 -24.73 0.79
CA ASP A 115 -5.55 -23.36 0.38
C ASP A 115 -4.40 -22.32 0.50
N GLY A 116 -3.16 -22.74 0.19
CA GLY A 116 -1.99 -21.87 0.26
C GLY A 116 -1.38 -21.71 1.67
N ILE A 117 -1.85 -22.51 2.64
CA ILE A 117 -1.24 -22.67 3.96
C ILE A 117 -0.70 -24.08 4.09
N VAL A 118 0.49 -24.21 4.63
CA VAL A 118 1.09 -25.49 4.98
C VAL A 118 1.50 -25.52 6.44
N GLU A 119 1.25 -26.66 7.09
CA GLU A 119 1.82 -26.95 8.39
C GLU A 119 3.10 -27.76 8.19
N VAL A 120 4.15 -27.37 8.89
CA VAL A 120 5.48 -27.99 8.80
C VAL A 120 5.93 -28.43 10.18
N GLU A 121 6.52 -29.62 10.25
CA GLU A 121 7.17 -30.16 11.43
C GLU A 121 8.70 -30.02 11.28
N GLY A 122 9.40 -29.71 12.36
CA GLY A 122 10.82 -29.34 12.36
C GLY A 122 11.03 -27.84 12.25
N MET A 123 12.29 -27.42 12.07
CA MET A 123 12.71 -26.00 12.02
C MET A 123 12.38 -25.21 13.30
N ASP A 124 12.73 -25.73 14.46
CA ASP A 124 12.42 -25.13 15.77
C ASP A 124 13.01 -23.73 15.98
N ARG A 125 13.97 -23.32 15.15
CA ARG A 125 14.59 -21.99 15.18
C ARG A 125 13.96 -21.00 14.21
N ALA A 126 12.95 -21.40 13.44
CA ALA A 126 12.27 -20.51 12.54
C ALA A 126 11.57 -19.38 13.30
N VAL A 127 11.60 -18.19 12.74
CA VAL A 127 10.99 -17.02 13.36
C VAL A 127 9.82 -16.51 12.51
N TYR A 128 8.87 -15.85 13.16
CA TYR A 128 7.76 -15.18 12.49
C TYR A 128 8.25 -14.24 11.40
N GLY A 129 7.62 -14.30 10.23
CA GLY A 129 7.98 -13.48 9.06
C GLY A 129 9.23 -13.97 8.31
N GLU A 130 9.79 -15.14 8.63
CA GLU A 130 10.93 -15.71 7.92
C GLU A 130 10.49 -16.30 6.57
N ILE A 131 11.28 -16.06 5.52
CA ILE A 131 11.09 -16.72 4.22
C ILE A 131 11.65 -18.12 4.29
N VAL A 132 10.90 -19.07 3.75
CA VAL A 132 11.30 -20.45 3.56
C VAL A 132 11.20 -20.84 2.10
N THR A 133 11.99 -21.82 1.69
CA THR A 133 12.00 -22.34 0.33
C THR A 133 11.72 -23.83 0.35
N PHE A 134 10.77 -24.28 -0.46
CA PHE A 134 10.41 -25.67 -0.63
C PHE A 134 11.30 -26.33 -1.69
N GLU A 135 11.44 -27.64 -1.64
CA GLU A 135 12.31 -28.39 -2.55
C GLU A 135 11.92 -28.25 -4.03
N ASN A 136 10.66 -27.92 -4.32
CA ASN A 136 10.18 -27.62 -5.68
C ASN A 136 10.43 -26.17 -6.12
N GLY A 137 11.12 -25.35 -5.31
CA GLY A 137 11.42 -23.95 -5.54
C GLY A 137 10.33 -22.97 -5.11
N ALA A 138 9.16 -23.44 -4.64
CA ALA A 138 8.13 -22.59 -4.10
C ALA A 138 8.62 -21.82 -2.86
N LYS A 139 8.09 -20.62 -2.65
CA LYS A 139 8.44 -19.77 -1.51
C LYS A 139 7.24 -19.56 -0.60
N GLY A 140 7.51 -19.43 0.68
CA GLY A 140 6.51 -19.11 1.68
C GLY A 140 7.08 -18.28 2.81
N MET A 141 6.20 -17.85 3.71
CA MET A 141 6.55 -17.08 4.90
C MET A 141 5.97 -17.74 6.14
N VAL A 142 6.77 -17.82 7.19
CA VAL A 142 6.34 -18.34 8.50
C VAL A 142 5.37 -17.34 9.15
N GLU A 143 4.14 -17.78 9.40
CA GLU A 143 3.07 -16.96 10.00
C GLU A 143 2.64 -17.42 11.39
N SER A 144 2.87 -18.69 11.72
CA SER A 144 2.62 -19.23 13.06
C SER A 144 3.79 -20.07 13.51
N VAL A 145 4.18 -19.89 14.77
CA VAL A 145 5.23 -20.66 15.43
C VAL A 145 4.64 -21.28 16.68
N GLU A 146 4.46 -22.59 16.66
CA GLU A 146 3.98 -23.38 17.78
C GLU A 146 5.03 -24.44 18.15
N PRO A 147 5.04 -24.97 19.36
CA PRO A 147 5.98 -26.02 19.73
C PRO A 147 5.89 -27.23 18.79
N GLY A 148 6.96 -27.51 18.06
CA GLY A 148 7.06 -28.59 17.09
C GLY A 148 6.28 -28.42 15.79
N ARG A 149 5.61 -27.28 15.55
CA ARG A 149 4.86 -27.00 14.32
C ARG A 149 4.98 -25.56 13.88
N LEU A 150 5.04 -25.37 12.57
CA LEU A 150 5.03 -24.05 11.93
C LEU A 150 3.88 -23.97 10.95
N GLY A 151 3.15 -22.87 10.98
CA GLY A 151 2.20 -22.50 9.92
C GLY A 151 2.89 -21.58 8.92
N ILE A 152 2.95 -21.98 7.65
CA ILE A 152 3.62 -21.25 6.58
C ILE A 152 2.60 -20.87 5.54
N MET A 153 2.60 -19.60 5.12
CA MET A 153 1.84 -19.09 3.98
C MET A 153 2.65 -19.27 2.70
N LEU A 154 2.07 -19.90 1.67
CA LEU A 154 2.70 -20.01 0.37
C LEU A 154 2.44 -18.74 -0.45
N PHE A 155 3.47 -18.23 -1.09
CA PHE A 155 3.33 -17.13 -2.06
C PHE A 155 3.04 -17.65 -3.46
N ASP A 156 3.55 -18.84 -3.78
CA ASP A 156 3.38 -19.53 -5.05
C ASP A 156 3.35 -21.05 -4.85
N GLY A 157 3.14 -21.79 -5.92
CA GLY A 157 3.30 -23.25 -5.91
C GLY A 157 2.33 -24.01 -5.02
N ALA A 158 1.20 -23.44 -4.60
CA ALA A 158 0.24 -24.08 -3.70
C ALA A 158 -0.28 -25.44 -4.22
N GLU A 159 -0.33 -25.61 -5.55
CA GLU A 159 -0.77 -26.87 -6.19
C GLU A 159 0.34 -27.95 -6.19
N THR A 160 1.59 -27.56 -5.98
CA THR A 160 2.77 -28.43 -6.10
C THR A 160 3.40 -28.79 -4.75
N VAL A 161 3.05 -28.06 -3.68
CA VAL A 161 3.52 -28.34 -2.32
C VAL A 161 2.52 -29.26 -1.61
N GLY A 162 2.93 -30.52 -1.42
CA GLY A 162 2.13 -31.57 -0.78
C GLY A 162 2.75 -32.05 0.54
N VAL A 163 2.03 -32.94 1.22
CA VAL A 163 2.53 -33.62 2.42
C VAL A 163 3.80 -34.41 2.08
N GLY A 164 4.82 -34.30 2.91
CA GLY A 164 6.14 -34.93 2.70
C GLY A 164 7.13 -34.05 1.94
N THR A 165 6.71 -32.89 1.39
CA THR A 165 7.63 -31.96 0.74
C THR A 165 8.61 -31.38 1.77
N MET A 166 9.89 -31.35 1.40
CA MET A 166 10.91 -30.73 2.26
C MET A 166 10.90 -29.21 2.13
N VAL A 167 11.18 -28.55 3.23
CA VAL A 167 11.27 -27.11 3.31
C VAL A 167 12.53 -26.71 4.08
N THR A 168 13.21 -25.65 3.62
CA THR A 168 14.43 -25.14 4.23
C THR A 168 14.26 -23.68 4.61
N ARG A 169 14.96 -23.28 5.68
CA ARG A 169 14.99 -21.89 6.15
C ARG A 169 15.93 -21.06 5.29
N SER A 170 15.53 -19.82 5.02
CA SER A 170 16.45 -18.85 4.40
C SER A 170 17.25 -18.03 5.41
N GLY A 171 16.84 -18.01 6.69
CA GLY A 171 17.39 -17.12 7.71
C GLY A 171 17.08 -15.63 7.48
N LYS A 172 16.27 -15.30 6.47
CA LYS A 172 15.92 -13.91 6.09
C LYS A 172 14.44 -13.65 6.33
N ARG A 173 14.13 -12.51 6.91
CA ARG A 173 12.74 -12.06 7.00
C ARG A 173 12.20 -11.64 5.64
N ALA A 174 10.89 -11.76 5.47
CA ALA A 174 10.20 -11.31 4.27
C ALA A 174 10.47 -9.83 4.00
N GLY A 175 10.76 -9.50 2.77
CA GLY A 175 11.10 -8.16 2.34
C GLY A 175 10.84 -7.98 0.85
N ILE A 176 11.09 -6.78 0.37
CA ILE A 176 10.90 -6.40 -1.02
C ILE A 176 12.17 -5.74 -1.57
N PRO A 177 12.56 -6.03 -2.81
CA PRO A 177 13.62 -5.29 -3.46
C PRO A 177 13.22 -3.81 -3.65
N VAL A 178 14.16 -2.89 -3.44
CA VAL A 178 13.94 -1.45 -3.53
C VAL A 178 14.98 -0.78 -4.43
N GLY A 179 14.61 0.34 -5.02
CA GLY A 179 15.50 1.11 -5.89
C GLY A 179 14.72 2.11 -6.74
N ASP A 180 15.43 3.07 -7.31
CA ASP A 180 14.83 4.08 -8.19
C ASP A 180 14.35 3.47 -9.52
N GLY A 181 14.89 2.29 -9.93
CA GLY A 181 14.45 1.54 -11.10
C GLY A 181 13.00 1.03 -11.05
N PHE A 182 12.36 1.05 -9.88
CA PHE A 182 10.96 0.68 -9.72
C PHE A 182 9.98 1.79 -10.14
N LEU A 183 10.43 3.04 -10.31
CA LEU A 183 9.59 4.12 -10.80
C LEU A 183 9.08 3.83 -12.22
N GLY A 184 7.79 4.02 -12.45
CA GLY A 184 7.14 3.73 -13.73
C GLY A 184 6.80 2.26 -13.97
N ARG A 185 6.98 1.40 -12.97
CA ARG A 185 6.79 -0.03 -13.08
C ARG A 185 5.53 -0.53 -12.38
N VAL A 186 5.01 -1.64 -12.87
CA VAL A 186 3.93 -2.40 -12.22
C VAL A 186 4.53 -3.73 -11.77
N ILE A 187 4.42 -4.00 -10.48
CA ILE A 187 5.05 -5.16 -9.83
C ILE A 187 4.03 -5.94 -8.99
N ASP A 188 4.37 -7.16 -8.69
CA ASP A 188 3.68 -7.96 -7.69
C ASP A 188 4.15 -7.61 -6.25
N PRO A 189 3.53 -8.17 -5.20
CA PRO A 189 3.93 -7.92 -3.81
C PRO A 189 5.31 -8.43 -3.41
N LEU A 190 5.95 -9.26 -4.23
CA LEU A 190 7.32 -9.76 -4.04
C LEU A 190 8.37 -8.89 -4.76
N GLY A 191 7.92 -7.90 -5.54
CA GLY A 191 8.78 -7.01 -6.33
C GLY A 191 9.09 -7.49 -7.73
N GLU A 192 8.46 -8.58 -8.18
CA GLU A 192 8.64 -9.07 -9.55
C GLU A 192 7.82 -8.23 -10.55
N PRO A 193 8.41 -7.82 -11.69
CA PRO A 193 7.70 -7.01 -12.67
C PRO A 193 6.62 -7.82 -13.41
N ILE A 194 5.41 -7.24 -13.49
CA ILE A 194 4.27 -7.83 -14.19
C ILE A 194 3.82 -6.99 -15.40
N ASP A 195 4.57 -5.95 -15.74
CA ASP A 195 4.29 -4.99 -16.81
C ASP A 195 4.93 -5.37 -18.18
N GLY A 196 5.63 -6.49 -18.26
CA GLY A 196 6.28 -6.94 -19.48
C GLY A 196 7.51 -6.12 -19.91
N LYS A 197 7.98 -5.17 -19.10
CA LYS A 197 9.11 -4.29 -19.44
C LYS A 197 10.49 -4.87 -19.05
N GLY A 198 10.56 -6.16 -18.72
CA GLY A 198 11.79 -6.83 -18.31
C GLY A 198 12.17 -6.63 -16.84
N PRO A 199 13.29 -7.23 -16.39
CA PRO A 199 13.72 -7.20 -15.01
C PRO A 199 14.04 -5.79 -14.51
N ILE A 200 13.95 -5.59 -13.19
CA ILE A 200 14.22 -4.31 -12.53
C ILE A 200 15.52 -4.43 -11.75
N GLU A 201 16.42 -3.47 -11.90
CA GLU A 201 17.62 -3.36 -11.06
C GLU A 201 17.25 -2.88 -9.65
N ALA A 202 17.46 -3.74 -8.65
CA ALA A 202 17.30 -3.39 -7.26
C ALA A 202 18.62 -2.86 -6.68
N VAL A 203 18.55 -1.83 -5.87
CA VAL A 203 19.70 -1.26 -5.15
C VAL A 203 19.84 -1.87 -3.76
N GLY A 204 18.74 -2.36 -3.18
CA GLY A 204 18.70 -2.93 -1.85
C GLY A 204 17.47 -3.79 -1.61
N TYR A 205 17.31 -4.21 -0.36
CA TYR A 205 16.20 -5.06 0.08
C TYR A 205 15.70 -4.55 1.43
N ASN A 206 14.43 -4.19 1.51
CA ASN A 206 13.79 -3.72 2.72
C ASN A 206 12.85 -4.78 3.31
N PRO A 207 12.88 -5.06 4.61
CA PRO A 207 11.89 -5.93 5.25
C PRO A 207 10.50 -5.30 5.11
N ILE A 208 9.49 -6.13 4.78
CA ILE A 208 8.11 -5.66 4.65
C ILE A 208 7.51 -5.28 6.01
N GLU A 209 7.94 -5.93 7.08
CA GLU A 209 7.57 -5.57 8.45
C GLU A 209 8.72 -4.86 9.15
N LYS A 210 8.47 -3.64 9.58
CA LYS A 210 9.41 -2.78 10.29
C LYS A 210 8.65 -1.96 11.32
N GLN A 211 9.29 -1.61 12.41
CA GLN A 211 8.73 -0.68 13.38
C GLN A 211 8.53 0.70 12.74
N ALA A 212 7.41 1.34 13.09
CA ALA A 212 7.15 2.72 12.73
C ALA A 212 8.19 3.66 13.36
N PRO A 213 8.47 4.82 12.75
CA PRO A 213 9.34 5.83 13.33
C PRO A 213 8.90 6.21 14.75
N GLY A 214 9.85 6.35 15.67
CA GLY A 214 9.61 6.77 17.05
C GLY A 214 9.14 8.22 17.18
N ILE A 215 8.77 8.63 18.38
CA ILE A 215 8.25 9.99 18.64
C ILE A 215 9.30 11.06 18.32
N LEU A 216 10.56 10.83 18.67
CA LEU A 216 11.67 11.76 18.44
C LEU A 216 12.11 11.82 16.97
N GLU A 217 11.78 10.79 16.20
CA GLU A 217 12.11 10.71 14.78
C GLU A 217 11.10 11.45 13.89
N ARG A 218 9.97 11.88 14.47
CA ARG A 218 8.88 12.57 13.75
C ARG A 218 8.92 14.07 13.99
N GLN A 219 8.45 14.81 13.01
CA GLN A 219 8.09 16.22 13.14
C GLN A 219 6.63 16.47 12.80
N SER A 220 6.14 17.68 13.15
CA SER A 220 4.76 18.07 12.89
C SER A 220 4.44 18.11 11.40
N VAL A 221 3.22 17.73 11.06
CA VAL A 221 2.68 17.81 9.70
C VAL A 221 2.19 19.24 9.44
N ASP A 222 2.96 20.01 8.69
CA ASP A 222 2.73 21.43 8.41
C ASP A 222 2.89 21.81 6.93
N THR A 223 3.22 20.83 6.10
CA THR A 223 3.44 21.02 4.68
C THR A 223 2.28 20.41 3.89
N PRO A 224 1.58 21.16 3.03
CA PRO A 224 0.42 20.64 2.31
C PRO A 224 0.81 19.58 1.28
N LEU A 225 -0.06 18.57 1.13
CA LEU A 225 -0.12 17.67 0.00
C LEU A 225 -1.38 18.02 -0.79
N HIS A 226 -1.25 18.80 -1.85
CA HIS A 226 -2.39 19.21 -2.66
C HIS A 226 -2.94 18.04 -3.47
N THR A 227 -4.22 17.76 -3.30
CA THR A 227 -4.92 16.73 -4.08
C THR A 227 -5.31 17.23 -5.46
N GLY A 228 -5.43 18.55 -5.64
CA GLY A 228 -5.99 19.18 -6.83
C GLY A 228 -7.52 19.11 -6.89
N ILE A 229 -8.14 18.61 -5.82
CA ILE A 229 -9.59 18.50 -5.69
C ILE A 229 -10.07 19.60 -4.76
N LEU A 230 -10.83 20.55 -5.33
CA LEU A 230 -11.25 21.76 -4.65
C LEU A 230 -11.96 21.50 -3.32
N ALA A 231 -12.88 20.55 -3.30
CA ALA A 231 -13.63 20.19 -2.09
C ALA A 231 -12.73 19.65 -0.96
N ILE A 232 -11.67 18.93 -1.32
CA ILE A 232 -10.74 18.34 -0.34
C ILE A 232 -9.73 19.38 0.12
N ASP A 233 -9.00 20.02 -0.79
CA ASP A 233 -7.94 20.97 -0.47
C ASP A 233 -8.45 22.17 0.33
N SER A 234 -9.72 22.56 0.13
CA SER A 234 -10.35 23.68 0.86
C SER A 234 -10.90 23.32 2.24
N MET A 235 -11.59 22.17 2.37
CA MET A 235 -12.32 21.81 3.59
C MET A 235 -11.64 20.74 4.45
N PHE A 236 -10.88 19.83 3.82
CA PHE A 236 -10.26 18.65 4.45
C PHE A 236 -8.81 18.48 3.98
N PRO A 237 -7.95 19.49 4.20
CA PRO A 237 -6.61 19.50 3.65
C PRO A 237 -5.77 18.35 4.20
N ILE A 238 -4.92 17.82 3.33
CA ILE A 238 -4.01 16.73 3.64
C ILE A 238 -2.59 17.27 3.72
N GLY A 239 -1.87 16.88 4.76
CA GLY A 239 -0.46 17.24 4.95
C GLY A 239 0.49 16.11 4.61
N ARG A 240 1.72 16.44 4.23
CA ARG A 240 2.78 15.46 3.97
C ARG A 240 3.17 14.73 5.25
N GLY A 241 2.94 13.42 5.28
CA GLY A 241 3.12 12.57 6.45
C GLY A 241 1.84 12.24 7.21
N GLN A 242 0.68 12.75 6.76
CA GLN A 242 -0.64 12.47 7.33
C GLN A 242 -1.20 11.13 6.83
N ARG A 243 -2.09 10.54 7.62
CA ARG A 243 -2.95 9.40 7.25
C ARG A 243 -4.38 9.90 7.10
N GLU A 244 -4.88 10.00 5.88
CA GLU A 244 -6.24 10.45 5.62
C GLU A 244 -7.03 9.35 4.94
N LEU A 245 -8.08 8.87 5.62
CA LEU A 245 -8.93 7.78 5.14
C LEU A 245 -9.89 8.27 4.05
N ILE A 246 -9.99 7.54 2.94
CA ILE A 246 -11.06 7.71 1.96
C ILE A 246 -12.06 6.57 2.17
N ILE A 247 -13.29 6.90 2.55
CA ILE A 247 -14.30 5.92 2.95
C ILE A 247 -15.64 6.18 2.26
N GLY A 248 -16.34 5.13 1.88
CA GLY A 248 -17.66 5.21 1.24
C GLY A 248 -18.05 3.91 0.54
N ASP A 249 -19.27 3.85 0.05
CA ASP A 249 -19.81 2.68 -0.64
C ASP A 249 -19.12 2.40 -1.99
N ARG A 250 -19.44 1.27 -2.60
CA ARG A 250 -18.95 0.93 -3.93
C ARG A 250 -19.31 2.01 -4.95
N GLN A 251 -18.40 2.29 -5.87
CA GLN A 251 -18.61 3.20 -6.99
C GLN A 251 -18.92 4.66 -6.62
N THR A 252 -18.61 5.10 -5.40
CA THR A 252 -18.77 6.50 -4.97
C THR A 252 -17.63 7.42 -5.38
N GLY A 253 -16.59 6.90 -6.08
CA GLY A 253 -15.47 7.71 -6.58
C GLY A 253 -14.19 7.65 -5.73
N LYS A 254 -14.06 6.71 -4.78
CA LYS A 254 -12.86 6.57 -3.93
C LYS A 254 -11.56 6.45 -4.73
N THR A 255 -11.51 5.52 -5.67
CA THR A 255 -10.36 5.31 -6.57
C THR A 255 -10.09 6.52 -7.46
N THR A 256 -11.13 7.25 -7.87
CA THR A 256 -11.00 8.47 -8.65
C THR A 256 -10.28 9.58 -7.87
N ILE A 257 -10.67 9.81 -6.61
CA ILE A 257 -9.97 10.76 -5.74
C ILE A 257 -8.49 10.38 -5.59
N ALA A 258 -8.21 9.10 -5.39
CA ALA A 258 -6.84 8.60 -5.27
C ALA A 258 -6.03 8.81 -6.57
N SER A 259 -6.59 8.48 -7.74
CA SER A 259 -5.92 8.68 -9.03
C SER A 259 -5.71 10.15 -9.36
N ASP A 260 -6.69 11.01 -9.10
CA ASP A 260 -6.57 12.44 -9.35
C ASP A 260 -5.52 13.08 -8.44
N THR A 261 -5.43 12.61 -7.18
CA THR A 261 -4.37 13.03 -6.26
C THR A 261 -2.99 12.66 -6.80
N ILE A 262 -2.80 11.44 -7.36
CA ILE A 262 -1.55 11.03 -8.01
C ILE A 262 -1.25 11.94 -9.21
N ILE A 263 -2.21 12.15 -10.10
CA ILE A 263 -2.05 12.99 -11.29
C ILE A 263 -1.61 14.40 -10.92
N ASN A 264 -2.16 14.95 -9.82
CA ASN A 264 -1.82 16.29 -9.34
C ASN A 264 -0.40 16.39 -8.75
N GLN A 265 0.32 15.30 -8.49
CA GLN A 265 1.70 15.35 -7.98
C GLN A 265 2.74 15.62 -9.07
N LYS A 266 2.35 15.71 -10.34
CA LYS A 266 3.27 16.01 -11.44
C LYS A 266 4.04 17.31 -11.18
N GLY A 267 5.37 17.21 -11.13
CA GLY A 267 6.26 18.36 -10.89
C GLY A 267 6.32 18.87 -9.43
N LYS A 268 5.74 18.14 -8.46
CA LYS A 268 5.71 18.55 -7.03
C LYS A 268 6.69 17.80 -6.13
N ASP A 269 7.65 17.08 -6.72
CA ASP A 269 8.67 16.27 -6.00
C ASP A 269 8.05 15.27 -5.01
N VAL A 270 6.96 14.63 -5.41
CA VAL A 270 6.28 13.57 -4.66
C VAL A 270 6.30 12.29 -5.47
N ILE A 271 6.83 11.23 -4.87
CA ILE A 271 6.79 9.88 -5.42
C ILE A 271 5.48 9.23 -5.00
N CYS A 272 4.80 8.59 -5.93
CA CYS A 272 3.52 7.96 -5.67
C CYS A 272 3.66 6.44 -5.68
N ILE A 273 2.96 5.76 -4.76
CA ILE A 273 2.84 4.30 -4.73
C ILE A 273 1.36 3.96 -4.66
N TYR A 274 0.88 3.21 -5.63
CA TYR A 274 -0.48 2.71 -5.62
C TYR A 274 -0.48 1.21 -5.36
N VAL A 275 -1.11 0.80 -4.27
CA VAL A 275 -1.22 -0.61 -3.88
C VAL A 275 -2.63 -1.09 -4.16
N ALA A 276 -2.79 -1.90 -5.21
CA ALA A 276 -4.05 -2.55 -5.57
C ALA A 276 -4.19 -3.87 -4.82
N ILE A 277 -5.21 -3.99 -3.97
CA ILE A 277 -5.42 -5.15 -3.10
C ILE A 277 -6.75 -5.81 -3.46
N GLY A 278 -6.72 -7.05 -3.94
CA GLY A 278 -7.92 -7.82 -4.27
C GLY A 278 -8.79 -7.19 -5.37
N GLN A 279 -8.23 -6.36 -6.24
CA GLN A 279 -8.94 -5.74 -7.36
C GLN A 279 -8.94 -6.63 -8.60
N LYS A 280 -9.86 -6.38 -9.52
CA LYS A 280 -9.87 -7.05 -10.82
C LYS A 280 -8.69 -6.57 -11.67
N ARG A 281 -8.03 -7.47 -12.39
CA ARG A 281 -6.93 -7.12 -13.32
C ARG A 281 -7.29 -6.02 -14.30
N SER A 282 -8.53 -6.03 -14.83
CA SER A 282 -9.01 -4.99 -15.73
C SER A 282 -9.08 -3.61 -15.07
N THR A 283 -9.46 -3.54 -13.79
CA THR A 283 -9.50 -2.27 -13.05
C THR A 283 -8.09 -1.69 -12.87
N VAL A 284 -7.12 -2.54 -12.51
CA VAL A 284 -5.73 -2.13 -12.37
C VAL A 284 -5.15 -1.69 -13.72
N ALA A 285 -5.43 -2.43 -14.81
CA ALA A 285 -4.98 -2.07 -16.16
C ALA A 285 -5.52 -0.71 -16.60
N ASN A 286 -6.82 -0.44 -16.38
CA ASN A 286 -7.42 0.86 -16.71
C ASN A 286 -6.81 2.00 -15.89
N LEU A 287 -6.51 1.78 -14.62
CA LEU A 287 -5.83 2.77 -13.78
C LEU A 287 -4.42 3.07 -14.33
N VAL A 288 -3.63 2.04 -14.59
CA VAL A 288 -2.27 2.19 -15.16
C VAL A 288 -2.32 2.94 -16.50
N GLN A 289 -3.29 2.64 -17.35
CA GLN A 289 -3.49 3.36 -18.60
C GLN A 289 -3.80 4.84 -18.36
N SER A 290 -4.74 5.17 -17.47
CA SER A 290 -5.10 6.54 -17.13
C SER A 290 -3.91 7.34 -16.57
N LEU A 291 -3.12 6.72 -15.67
CA LEU A 291 -1.90 7.32 -15.13
C LEU A 291 -0.82 7.52 -16.21
N THR A 292 -0.74 6.60 -17.17
CA THR A 292 0.20 6.70 -18.30
C THR A 292 -0.19 7.85 -19.22
N GLU A 293 -1.46 7.96 -19.59
CA GLU A 293 -1.99 9.05 -20.42
C GLU A 293 -1.79 10.42 -19.78
N ALA A 294 -1.93 10.51 -18.45
CA ALA A 294 -1.64 11.73 -17.68
C ALA A 294 -0.14 12.01 -17.50
N GLY A 295 0.74 11.06 -17.88
CA GLY A 295 2.18 11.14 -17.67
C GLY A 295 2.60 10.94 -16.20
N ALA A 296 1.70 10.41 -15.35
CA ALA A 296 1.92 10.23 -13.92
C ALA A 296 2.74 8.96 -13.59
N MET A 297 2.83 8.00 -14.51
CA MET A 297 3.61 6.78 -14.28
C MET A 297 5.10 7.06 -14.05
N SER A 298 5.67 8.13 -14.60
CA SER A 298 7.10 8.43 -14.43
C SER A 298 7.57 8.60 -12.97
N TYR A 299 6.66 8.94 -12.06
CA TYR A 299 6.91 9.08 -10.63
C TYR A 299 6.03 8.16 -9.78
N THR A 300 5.42 7.14 -10.39
CA THR A 300 4.48 6.23 -9.71
C THR A 300 4.97 4.79 -9.80
N ILE A 301 4.86 4.04 -8.70
CA ILE A 301 5.02 2.59 -8.62
C ILE A 301 3.64 1.99 -8.36
N VAL A 302 3.28 0.94 -9.09
CA VAL A 302 2.04 0.20 -8.86
C VAL A 302 2.38 -1.18 -8.33
N VAL A 303 1.92 -1.49 -7.11
CA VAL A 303 2.02 -2.83 -6.50
C VAL A 303 0.66 -3.49 -6.64
N SER A 304 0.59 -4.63 -7.30
CA SER A 304 -0.69 -5.27 -7.63
C SER A 304 -0.79 -6.68 -7.05
N ALA A 305 -1.75 -6.88 -6.15
CA ALA A 305 -2.23 -8.18 -5.70
C ALA A 305 -3.70 -8.32 -6.11
N THR A 306 -3.95 -8.96 -7.25
CA THR A 306 -5.30 -9.04 -7.82
C THR A 306 -6.19 -10.04 -7.07
N ALA A 307 -7.50 -9.99 -7.31
CA ALA A 307 -8.47 -10.89 -6.68
C ALA A 307 -8.30 -12.37 -7.06
N SER A 308 -7.55 -12.67 -8.12
CA SER A 308 -7.25 -14.04 -8.55
C SER A 308 -5.98 -14.61 -7.92
N GLU A 309 -5.23 -13.80 -7.19
CA GLU A 309 -4.01 -14.23 -6.50
C GLU A 309 -4.31 -14.77 -5.11
N LEU A 310 -3.40 -15.58 -4.59
CA LEU A 310 -3.51 -16.18 -3.26
C LEU A 310 -3.66 -15.11 -2.16
N SER A 311 -4.42 -15.42 -1.12
CA SER A 311 -4.62 -14.52 0.02
C SER A 311 -3.32 -14.03 0.68
N PRO A 312 -2.26 -14.83 0.78
CA PRO A 312 -0.96 -14.36 1.27
C PRO A 312 -0.38 -13.17 0.50
N LEU A 313 -0.48 -13.15 -0.84
CA LEU A 313 -0.01 -12.02 -1.65
C LEU A 313 -0.84 -10.76 -1.41
N GLN A 314 -2.17 -10.90 -1.26
CA GLN A 314 -3.04 -9.78 -0.92
C GLN A 314 -2.73 -9.23 0.50
N TYR A 315 -2.35 -10.10 1.42
CA TYR A 315 -1.96 -9.74 2.79
C TYR A 315 -0.64 -8.96 2.83
N ILE A 316 0.39 -9.39 2.11
CA ILE A 316 1.70 -8.70 2.16
C ILE A 316 1.75 -7.44 1.29
N ALA A 317 0.90 -7.29 0.28
CA ALA A 317 0.94 -6.18 -0.70
C ALA A 317 1.04 -4.78 -0.06
N PRO A 318 0.22 -4.39 0.94
CA PRO A 318 0.32 -3.07 1.54
C PRO A 318 1.62 -2.87 2.32
N TYR A 319 2.15 -3.91 2.96
CA TYR A 319 3.44 -3.85 3.66
C TYR A 319 4.60 -3.72 2.69
N SER A 320 4.54 -4.42 1.56
CA SER A 320 5.52 -4.32 0.46
C SER A 320 5.55 -2.91 -0.12
N GLY A 321 4.39 -2.34 -0.45
CA GLY A 321 4.28 -0.96 -0.90
C GLY A 321 4.81 0.04 0.12
N CYS A 322 4.50 -0.17 1.41
CA CYS A 322 4.99 0.67 2.50
C CYS A 322 6.51 0.62 2.62
N ALA A 323 7.11 -0.58 2.57
CA ALA A 323 8.57 -0.76 2.63
C ALA A 323 9.30 -0.09 1.45
N MET A 324 8.69 -0.07 0.26
CA MET A 324 9.19 0.71 -0.88
C MET A 324 9.08 2.21 -0.63
N GLY A 325 7.97 2.67 -0.06
CA GLY A 325 7.79 4.08 0.30
C GLY A 325 8.81 4.56 1.33
N GLU A 326 9.10 3.75 2.32
CA GLU A 326 10.11 4.05 3.35
C GLU A 326 11.52 4.20 2.76
N TYR A 327 11.86 3.44 1.72
CA TYR A 327 13.14 3.62 1.02
C TYR A 327 13.32 5.05 0.51
N PHE A 328 12.30 5.61 -0.12
CA PHE A 328 12.35 7.00 -0.60
C PHE A 328 12.23 8.02 0.53
N MET A 329 11.40 7.76 1.54
CA MET A 329 11.24 8.62 2.72
C MET A 329 12.58 8.80 3.47
N HIS A 330 13.33 7.71 3.66
CA HIS A 330 14.66 7.77 4.30
C HIS A 330 15.74 8.43 3.43
N LYS A 331 15.50 8.61 2.13
CA LYS A 331 16.31 9.44 1.23
C LYS A 331 15.92 10.93 1.25
N GLY A 332 15.07 11.35 2.19
CA GLY A 332 14.58 12.73 2.29
C GLY A 332 13.50 13.09 1.24
N LYS A 333 12.94 12.10 0.53
CA LYS A 333 11.87 12.31 -0.46
C LYS A 333 10.49 12.29 0.19
N HIS A 334 9.53 12.91 -0.50
CA HIS A 334 8.13 12.86 -0.10
C HIS A 334 7.41 11.77 -0.88
N VAL A 335 6.67 10.94 -0.17
CA VAL A 335 5.95 9.80 -0.75
C VAL A 335 4.47 9.89 -0.45
N LEU A 336 3.65 9.65 -1.45
CA LEU A 336 2.22 9.41 -1.33
C LEU A 336 1.94 7.94 -1.57
N ILE A 337 1.38 7.23 -0.59
CA ILE A 337 0.98 5.84 -0.75
C ILE A 337 -0.54 5.69 -0.64
N ILE A 338 -1.13 4.96 -1.57
CA ILE A 338 -2.56 4.67 -1.63
C ILE A 338 -2.74 3.17 -1.44
N TYR A 339 -3.63 2.79 -0.51
CA TYR A 339 -4.01 1.39 -0.27
C TYR A 339 -5.46 1.17 -0.74
N ASP A 340 -5.65 0.61 -1.92
CA ASP A 340 -6.97 0.39 -2.51
C ASP A 340 -7.29 -1.12 -2.66
N ASP A 341 -7.97 -1.80 -1.73
CA ASP A 341 -8.53 -1.23 -0.47
C ASP A 341 -8.17 -2.10 0.74
N LEU A 342 -8.15 -1.48 1.92
CA LEU A 342 -7.86 -2.18 3.16
C LEU A 342 -9.02 -3.06 3.66
N SER A 343 -10.24 -2.89 3.14
CA SER A 343 -11.36 -3.82 3.43
C SER A 343 -11.04 -5.21 2.91
N LYS A 344 -10.53 -5.32 1.67
CA LYS A 344 -10.09 -6.59 1.08
C LYS A 344 -8.84 -7.14 1.75
N HIS A 345 -7.92 -6.26 2.16
CA HIS A 345 -6.77 -6.65 2.97
C HIS A 345 -7.20 -7.37 4.27
N ALA A 346 -8.17 -6.79 4.99
CA ALA A 346 -8.73 -7.42 6.19
C ALA A 346 -9.41 -8.77 5.89
N VAL A 347 -10.13 -8.87 4.76
CA VAL A 347 -10.75 -10.13 4.32
C VAL A 347 -9.70 -11.20 4.02
N ALA A 348 -8.62 -10.86 3.33
CA ALA A 348 -7.50 -11.77 3.08
C ALA A 348 -6.87 -12.25 4.40
N TYR A 349 -6.63 -11.33 5.34
CA TYR A 349 -6.10 -11.68 6.66
C TYR A 349 -7.05 -12.57 7.48
N ARG A 350 -8.36 -12.32 7.42
CA ARG A 350 -9.37 -13.20 8.03
C ARG A 350 -9.32 -14.60 7.44
N ALA A 351 -9.26 -14.73 6.12
CA ALA A 351 -9.17 -16.02 5.46
C ALA A 351 -7.92 -16.80 5.92
N LEU A 352 -6.75 -16.16 5.91
CA LEU A 352 -5.49 -16.74 6.40
C LEU A 352 -5.56 -17.17 7.86
N SER A 353 -6.12 -16.31 8.72
CA SER A 353 -6.23 -16.59 10.16
C SER A 353 -7.15 -17.77 10.45
N LEU A 354 -8.22 -17.93 9.70
CA LEU A 354 -9.12 -19.09 9.82
C LEU A 354 -8.45 -20.39 9.34
N LEU A 355 -7.66 -20.32 8.27
CA LEU A 355 -6.90 -21.48 7.76
C LEU A 355 -5.84 -21.96 8.76
N ILE A 356 -5.19 -21.02 9.46
CA ILE A 356 -4.21 -21.31 10.55
C ILE A 356 -4.93 -21.68 11.86
N ARG A 357 -6.28 -21.76 11.85
CA ARG A 357 -7.12 -22.10 13.02
C ARG A 357 -7.02 -21.12 14.18
N ARG A 358 -6.67 -19.85 13.94
CA ARG A 358 -6.78 -18.79 14.96
C ARG A 358 -8.23 -18.59 15.35
N PRO A 359 -8.54 -18.44 16.65
CA PRO A 359 -9.92 -18.29 17.11
C PRO A 359 -10.55 -17.01 16.51
N PRO A 360 -11.74 -17.11 15.86
CA PRO A 360 -12.40 -15.95 15.29
C PRO A 360 -13.07 -15.09 16.37
N GLY A 361 -13.00 -13.78 16.18
CA GLY A 361 -13.72 -12.78 16.96
C GLY A 361 -14.94 -12.20 16.20
N ARG A 362 -15.18 -10.88 16.40
CA ARG A 362 -16.28 -10.17 15.74
C ARG A 362 -16.18 -10.30 14.21
N GLU A 363 -17.29 -10.62 13.55
CA GLU A 363 -17.39 -10.81 12.09
C GLU A 363 -16.38 -11.84 11.54
N ALA A 364 -16.00 -12.81 12.38
CA ALA A 364 -14.99 -13.83 12.13
C ALA A 364 -13.57 -13.29 11.87
N TYR A 365 -13.30 -12.02 12.15
CA TYR A 365 -11.93 -11.50 12.14
C TYR A 365 -11.14 -11.98 13.36
N PRO A 366 -9.83 -12.17 13.24
CA PRO A 366 -8.98 -12.50 14.40
C PRO A 366 -8.89 -11.30 15.34
N GLY A 367 -8.58 -11.55 16.61
CA GLY A 367 -8.53 -10.51 17.66
C GLY A 367 -7.50 -9.42 17.42
N ASP A 368 -6.50 -9.65 16.60
CA ASP A 368 -5.42 -8.73 16.25
C ASP A 368 -5.64 -7.93 14.95
N VAL A 369 -6.85 -7.97 14.36
CA VAL A 369 -7.14 -7.22 13.11
C VAL A 369 -6.96 -5.71 13.25
N PHE A 370 -7.12 -5.13 14.44
CA PHE A 370 -6.77 -3.74 14.68
C PHE A 370 -5.27 -3.51 14.48
N TYR A 371 -4.46 -4.39 15.01
CA TYR A 371 -2.99 -4.33 14.89
C TYR A 371 -2.52 -4.50 13.44
N LEU A 372 -3.24 -5.28 12.62
CA LEU A 372 -2.98 -5.42 11.19
C LEU A 372 -2.87 -4.05 10.49
N HIS A 373 -3.85 -3.18 10.69
CA HIS A 373 -3.87 -1.87 10.03
C HIS A 373 -3.06 -0.81 10.81
N SER A 374 -3.02 -0.87 12.15
CA SER A 374 -2.28 0.12 12.93
C SER A 374 -0.78 0.03 12.71
N ARG A 375 -0.18 -1.17 12.69
CA ARG A 375 1.24 -1.35 12.42
C ARG A 375 1.65 -0.95 11.00
N LEU A 376 0.73 -0.99 10.03
CA LEU A 376 0.93 -0.49 8.68
C LEU A 376 0.87 1.03 8.63
N LEU A 377 -0.24 1.61 9.12
CA LEU A 377 -0.54 3.03 8.97
C LEU A 377 0.32 3.91 9.87
N GLU A 378 0.78 3.43 11.03
CA GLU A 378 1.71 4.15 11.89
C GLU A 378 3.09 4.40 11.24
N ARG A 379 3.44 3.66 10.19
CA ARG A 379 4.67 3.87 9.41
C ARG A 379 4.61 5.14 8.55
N ALA A 380 3.39 5.63 8.25
CA ALA A 380 3.20 6.92 7.60
C ALA A 380 3.50 8.06 8.60
N ALA A 381 4.48 8.88 8.26
CA ALA A 381 4.96 9.96 9.11
C ALA A 381 5.74 11.01 8.30
N LYS A 382 5.98 12.18 8.91
CA LYS A 382 6.97 13.15 8.48
C LYS A 382 8.18 13.00 9.38
N LEU A 383 9.33 12.65 8.82
CA LEU A 383 10.58 12.50 9.56
C LEU A 383 11.15 13.86 9.98
N SER A 384 11.88 13.87 11.07
CA SER A 384 12.64 15.05 11.51
C SER A 384 13.70 15.46 10.48
N ASP A 385 14.12 16.71 10.51
CA ASP A 385 15.14 17.24 9.60
C ASP A 385 16.50 16.52 9.79
N GLU A 386 16.78 16.04 11.00
CA GLU A 386 17.96 15.22 11.31
C GLU A 386 17.97 13.89 10.54
N LEU A 387 16.79 13.36 10.22
CA LEU A 387 16.61 12.15 9.41
C LEU A 387 16.31 12.46 7.93
N GLY A 388 16.58 13.70 7.49
CA GLY A 388 16.44 14.15 6.11
C GLY A 388 15.08 14.75 5.75
N GLY A 389 14.14 14.90 6.69
CA GLY A 389 12.86 15.61 6.50
C GLY A 389 11.88 14.95 5.52
N GLY A 390 12.14 13.71 5.10
CA GLY A 390 11.26 12.96 4.19
C GLY A 390 9.90 12.66 4.82
N SER A 391 8.90 12.35 3.99
CA SER A 391 7.56 12.01 4.49
C SER A 391 6.92 10.87 3.71
N LEU A 392 6.09 10.09 4.40
CA LEU A 392 5.20 9.09 3.82
C LEU A 392 3.76 9.45 4.20
N THR A 393 2.98 9.88 3.22
CA THR A 393 1.56 10.23 3.38
C THR A 393 0.71 9.06 2.93
N ALA A 394 -0.19 8.58 3.78
CA ALA A 394 -1.02 7.42 3.47
C ALA A 394 -2.48 7.83 3.20
N LEU A 395 -3.02 7.35 2.09
CA LEU A 395 -4.44 7.41 1.76
C LEU A 395 -5.01 5.99 1.71
N PRO A 396 -5.36 5.40 2.87
CA PRO A 396 -6.09 4.14 2.89
C PRO A 396 -7.50 4.34 2.35
N ILE A 397 -8.00 3.33 1.63
CA ILE A 397 -9.38 3.28 1.14
C ILE A 397 -10.11 2.18 1.89
N ILE A 398 -11.31 2.50 2.37
CA ILE A 398 -12.24 1.55 3.00
C ILE A 398 -13.56 1.57 2.24
N GLU A 399 -14.08 0.39 1.96
CA GLU A 399 -15.39 0.20 1.36
C GLU A 399 -16.44 -0.05 2.46
N THR A 400 -17.51 0.76 2.46
CA THR A 400 -18.67 0.56 3.32
C THR A 400 -19.80 -0.15 2.56
N GLN A 401 -20.78 -0.61 3.30
CA GLN A 401 -22.06 -1.12 2.77
C GLN A 401 -23.20 -0.26 3.32
N ALA A 402 -24.00 0.30 2.44
CA ALA A 402 -25.12 1.19 2.79
C ALA A 402 -24.72 2.37 3.71
N GLY A 403 -23.51 2.92 3.54
CA GLY A 403 -22.99 4.03 4.33
C GLY A 403 -22.66 3.70 5.78
N ASP A 404 -22.63 2.41 6.18
CA ASP A 404 -22.38 2.03 7.58
C ASP A 404 -20.91 2.20 7.96
N VAL A 405 -20.60 3.32 8.59
CA VAL A 405 -19.29 3.62 9.18
C VAL A 405 -19.07 2.98 10.55
N SER A 406 -20.12 2.41 11.16
CA SER A 406 -20.06 1.75 12.47
C SER A 406 -19.64 0.28 12.40
N ALA A 407 -19.51 -0.28 11.19
CA ALA A 407 -18.99 -1.62 10.95
C ALA A 407 -17.57 -1.78 11.51
N TYR A 408 -17.13 -3.01 11.73
CA TYR A 408 -15.93 -3.32 12.50
C TYR A 408 -14.65 -2.76 11.86
N ILE A 409 -14.42 -3.02 10.59
CA ILE A 409 -13.19 -2.54 9.91
C ILE A 409 -13.19 -1.02 9.70
N PRO A 410 -14.29 -0.37 9.22
CA PRO A 410 -14.37 1.08 9.16
C PRO A 410 -14.03 1.77 10.48
N THR A 411 -14.65 1.35 11.59
CA THR A 411 -14.42 1.92 12.92
C THR A 411 -12.95 1.83 13.34
N ASN A 412 -12.31 0.69 13.10
CA ASN A 412 -10.89 0.50 13.41
C ASN A 412 -10.02 1.49 12.62
N VAL A 413 -10.21 1.59 11.32
CA VAL A 413 -9.35 2.44 10.47
C VAL A 413 -9.60 3.93 10.73
N ILE A 414 -10.84 4.36 10.97
CA ILE A 414 -11.17 5.74 11.39
C ILE A 414 -10.41 6.12 12.67
N SER A 415 -10.26 5.18 13.62
CA SER A 415 -9.55 5.45 14.88
C SER A 415 -8.03 5.53 14.71
N ILE A 416 -7.46 4.83 13.73
CA ILE A 416 -6.02 4.81 13.44
C ILE A 416 -5.59 6.06 12.64
N THR A 417 -6.46 6.58 11.78
CA THR A 417 -6.14 7.68 10.85
C THR A 417 -6.29 9.06 11.47
N ASP A 418 -5.67 10.06 10.85
CA ASP A 418 -5.69 11.46 11.28
C ASP A 418 -6.87 12.24 10.69
N GLY A 419 -7.84 11.54 10.15
CA GLY A 419 -9.07 12.07 9.57
C GLY A 419 -9.65 11.12 8.51
N GLN A 420 -10.81 11.51 8.00
CA GLN A 420 -11.51 10.78 6.96
C GLN A 420 -12.23 11.69 5.97
N ILE A 421 -12.21 11.31 4.70
CA ILE A 421 -13.02 11.85 3.63
C ILE A 421 -14.14 10.85 3.35
N PHE A 422 -15.36 11.17 3.76
CA PHE A 422 -16.52 10.32 3.55
C PHE A 422 -17.24 10.66 2.26
N LEU A 423 -17.41 9.65 1.40
CA LEU A 423 -18.13 9.76 0.14
C LEU A 423 -19.55 9.18 0.30
N GLU A 424 -20.53 10.04 0.08
CA GLU A 424 -21.94 9.73 0.26
C GLU A 424 -22.61 9.32 -1.05
N THR A 425 -23.32 8.19 -1.03
CA THR A 425 -24.00 7.63 -2.20
C THR A 425 -25.09 8.56 -2.73
N GLU A 426 -25.83 9.26 -1.85
CA GLU A 426 -26.89 10.20 -2.25
C GLU A 426 -26.34 11.38 -3.01
N LEU A 427 -25.21 11.96 -2.56
CA LEU A 427 -24.52 13.04 -3.27
C LEU A 427 -24.05 12.58 -4.65
N PHE A 428 -23.49 11.37 -4.73
CA PHE A 428 -23.04 10.80 -6.00
C PHE A 428 -24.21 10.65 -6.98
N HIS A 429 -25.34 10.10 -6.55
CA HIS A 429 -26.53 9.91 -7.40
C HIS A 429 -27.22 11.21 -7.78
N SER A 430 -27.11 12.27 -6.96
CA SER A 430 -27.60 13.60 -7.28
C SER A 430 -26.67 14.40 -8.24
N GLY A 431 -25.55 13.79 -8.67
CA GLY A 431 -24.61 14.43 -9.60
C GLY A 431 -23.63 15.41 -8.94
N VAL A 432 -23.51 15.39 -7.59
CA VAL A 432 -22.49 16.13 -6.87
C VAL A 432 -21.21 15.29 -6.81
N MET A 433 -20.24 15.60 -7.62
CA MET A 433 -18.96 14.88 -7.72
C MET A 433 -17.78 15.84 -7.61
N PRO A 434 -16.80 15.59 -6.68
CA PRO A 434 -16.73 14.44 -5.77
C PRO A 434 -17.81 14.49 -4.69
N ALA A 435 -18.33 13.32 -4.32
CA ALA A 435 -19.47 13.16 -3.41
C ALA A 435 -19.08 13.29 -1.92
N VAL A 436 -18.24 14.27 -1.59
CA VAL A 436 -17.69 14.47 -0.24
C VAL A 436 -18.75 15.03 0.68
N ASN A 437 -19.06 14.30 1.77
CA ASN A 437 -19.99 14.78 2.80
C ASN A 437 -19.25 15.71 3.79
N PRO A 438 -19.62 17.02 3.89
CA PRO A 438 -18.93 17.98 4.74
C PRO A 438 -19.20 17.78 6.24
N GLY A 439 -20.29 17.13 6.61
CA GLY A 439 -20.69 16.94 8.00
C GLY A 439 -19.84 15.93 8.76
N ILE A 440 -19.50 14.82 8.11
CA ILE A 440 -18.79 13.69 8.72
C ILE A 440 -17.35 13.52 8.25
N SER A 441 -16.92 14.27 7.24
CA SER A 441 -15.52 14.33 6.82
C SER A 441 -14.73 15.25 7.76
N VAL A 442 -13.53 14.84 8.13
CA VAL A 442 -12.66 15.54 9.07
C VAL A 442 -11.20 15.38 8.68
N SER A 443 -10.42 16.46 8.70
CA SER A 443 -8.95 16.41 8.75
C SER A 443 -8.49 16.94 10.10
N ARG A 444 -7.78 16.11 10.88
CA ARG A 444 -7.28 16.52 12.21
C ARG A 444 -6.07 17.45 12.12
N VAL A 445 -5.33 17.44 11.03
CA VAL A 445 -4.25 18.39 10.73
C VAL A 445 -4.84 19.75 10.34
N GLY A 446 -5.89 19.75 9.54
CA GLY A 446 -6.68 20.93 9.20
C GLY A 446 -5.82 22.03 8.56
N GLY A 447 -6.07 23.27 8.94
CA GLY A 447 -5.42 24.46 8.37
C GLY A 447 -3.89 24.53 8.52
N ASN A 448 -3.25 23.62 9.27
CA ASN A 448 -1.79 23.52 9.30
C ASN A 448 -1.25 22.90 8.00
N ALA A 449 -2.07 22.11 7.32
CA ALA A 449 -1.79 21.52 6.01
C ALA A 449 -2.30 22.40 4.84
N GLN A 450 -2.52 23.69 5.04
CA GLN A 450 -2.92 24.65 4.02
C GLN A 450 -1.91 25.77 3.86
N ILE A 451 -1.75 26.25 2.62
CA ILE A 451 -1.06 27.51 2.37
C ILE A 451 -1.87 28.66 3.00
N LYS A 452 -1.20 29.73 3.41
CA LYS A 452 -1.85 30.87 4.11
C LYS A 452 -2.97 31.49 3.27
N ALA A 453 -2.82 31.54 1.97
CA ALA A 453 -3.84 32.05 1.06
C ALA A 453 -5.12 31.19 1.11
N MET A 454 -5.01 29.86 1.03
CA MET A 454 -6.14 28.95 1.14
C MET A 454 -6.81 29.04 2.51
N LYS A 455 -6.03 29.02 3.58
CA LYS A 455 -6.55 29.13 4.95
C LYS A 455 -7.34 30.41 5.17
N LYS A 456 -6.89 31.54 4.56
CA LYS A 456 -7.57 32.84 4.63
C LYS A 456 -8.93 32.80 3.94
N VAL A 457 -8.99 32.17 2.75
CA VAL A 457 -10.18 32.18 1.90
C VAL A 457 -11.17 31.08 2.32
N ALA A 458 -10.70 29.85 2.51
CA ALA A 458 -11.57 28.70 2.73
C ALA A 458 -12.02 28.50 4.19
N GLY A 459 -11.59 29.35 5.13
CA GLY A 459 -11.84 29.15 6.58
C GLY A 459 -13.31 29.00 7.00
N THR A 460 -14.23 29.63 6.28
CA THR A 460 -15.67 29.56 6.56
C THR A 460 -16.43 28.62 5.62
N LEU A 461 -15.81 28.13 4.56
CA LEU A 461 -16.48 27.37 3.50
C LEU A 461 -17.19 26.12 4.03
N LYS A 462 -16.50 25.33 4.86
CA LYS A 462 -17.08 24.12 5.43
C LYS A 462 -18.34 24.42 6.26
N LEU A 463 -18.32 25.50 7.03
CA LEU A 463 -19.47 25.91 7.85
C LEU A 463 -20.66 26.32 6.96
N ILE A 464 -20.41 27.16 5.97
CA ILE A 464 -21.45 27.64 5.03
C ILE A 464 -22.05 26.43 4.28
N TYR A 465 -21.23 25.52 3.79
CA TYR A 465 -21.71 24.34 3.07
C TYR A 465 -22.50 23.39 3.98
N SER A 466 -22.06 23.16 5.21
CA SER A 466 -22.82 22.35 6.19
C SER A 466 -24.18 22.98 6.52
N GLN A 467 -24.22 24.29 6.75
CA GLN A 467 -25.49 25.02 6.99
C GLN A 467 -26.43 24.94 5.77
N TYR A 468 -25.88 25.07 4.57
CA TYR A 468 -26.68 24.89 3.35
C TYR A 468 -27.32 23.48 3.28
N ARG A 469 -26.57 22.43 3.57
CA ARG A 469 -27.06 21.05 3.57
C ARG A 469 -28.22 20.85 4.57
N GLU A 470 -28.11 21.43 5.76
CA GLU A 470 -29.19 21.43 6.75
C GLU A 470 -30.41 22.19 6.26
N LEU A 471 -30.22 23.41 5.76
CA LEU A 471 -31.32 24.23 5.23
C LEU A 471 -31.99 23.60 4.00
N GLN A 472 -31.24 22.94 3.12
CA GLN A 472 -31.78 22.26 1.95
C GLN A 472 -32.78 21.16 2.35
N SER A 473 -32.50 20.41 3.42
CA SER A 473 -33.43 19.38 3.92
C SER A 473 -34.72 20.01 4.46
N PHE A 474 -34.65 21.14 5.15
CA PHE A 474 -35.82 21.86 5.64
C PHE A 474 -36.61 22.53 4.53
N ALA A 475 -35.93 23.09 3.52
CA ALA A 475 -36.57 23.77 2.37
C ALA A 475 -37.48 22.85 1.55
N GLN A 476 -37.24 21.54 1.55
CA GLN A 476 -38.10 20.56 0.89
C GLN A 476 -39.47 20.41 1.57
N PHE A 477 -39.61 20.80 2.84
CA PHE A 477 -40.82 20.63 3.63
C PHE A 477 -41.57 21.93 3.92
N GLY A 478 -41.00 23.12 3.64
CA GLY A 478 -41.56 24.42 3.99
C GLY A 478 -41.77 25.34 2.78
N SER A 479 -42.96 25.97 2.69
CA SER A 479 -43.30 26.86 1.57
C SER A 479 -42.93 28.34 1.79
N ASP A 480 -42.74 28.80 3.04
CA ASP A 480 -42.43 30.19 3.37
C ASP A 480 -41.05 30.32 4.06
N LEU A 481 -40.04 30.53 3.23
CA LEU A 481 -38.67 30.85 3.70
C LEU A 481 -38.49 32.37 3.74
N ASP A 482 -37.86 32.86 4.81
CA ASP A 482 -37.46 34.26 4.92
C ASP A 482 -36.38 34.66 3.90
N ALA A 483 -36.13 35.95 3.74
CA ALA A 483 -35.17 36.47 2.77
C ALA A 483 -33.74 36.04 3.02
N ASP A 484 -33.32 35.94 4.30
CA ASP A 484 -31.99 35.55 4.70
C ASP A 484 -31.74 34.05 4.38
N THR A 485 -32.73 33.20 4.70
CA THR A 485 -32.67 31.77 4.38
C THR A 485 -32.61 31.52 2.88
N LYS A 486 -33.39 32.30 2.09
CA LYS A 486 -33.31 32.24 0.60
C LYS A 486 -31.94 32.66 0.08
N ALA A 487 -31.33 33.71 0.64
CA ALA A 487 -29.99 34.16 0.25
C ALA A 487 -28.93 33.09 0.56
N ARG A 488 -28.99 32.48 1.75
CA ARG A 488 -28.07 31.39 2.16
C ARG A 488 -28.23 30.14 1.27
N LEU A 489 -29.44 29.77 0.92
CA LEU A 489 -29.70 28.67 -0.03
C LEU A 489 -29.11 28.98 -1.41
N ALA A 490 -29.35 30.19 -1.92
CA ALA A 490 -28.80 30.62 -3.22
C ALA A 490 -27.28 30.68 -3.23
N GLN A 491 -26.62 31.08 -2.14
CA GLN A 491 -25.17 31.02 -2.00
C GLN A 491 -24.67 29.57 -1.94
N GLY A 492 -25.34 28.72 -1.14
CA GLY A 492 -24.99 27.31 -1.01
C GLY A 492 -25.10 26.51 -2.32
N GLU A 493 -26.14 26.78 -3.14
CA GLU A 493 -26.28 26.17 -4.47
C GLU A 493 -25.07 26.47 -5.36
N ARG A 494 -24.58 27.71 -5.33
CA ARG A 494 -23.38 28.11 -6.09
C ARG A 494 -22.11 27.48 -5.56
N ILE A 495 -21.98 27.38 -4.23
CA ILE A 495 -20.87 26.65 -3.59
C ILE A 495 -20.86 25.20 -4.05
N VAL A 496 -22.01 24.52 -4.03
CA VAL A 496 -22.11 23.14 -4.52
C VAL A 496 -21.66 23.02 -5.96
N GLU A 497 -22.07 23.95 -6.84
CA GLU A 497 -21.72 23.92 -8.27
C GLU A 497 -20.23 24.14 -8.47
N VAL A 498 -19.61 25.08 -7.76
CA VAL A 498 -18.15 25.34 -7.80
C VAL A 498 -17.35 24.15 -7.23
N LEU A 499 -17.88 23.42 -6.25
CA LEU A 499 -17.20 22.26 -5.70
C LEU A 499 -17.28 21.00 -6.59
N LYS A 500 -18.15 21.01 -7.61
CA LYS A 500 -18.18 19.93 -8.59
C LYS A 500 -16.95 19.98 -9.47
N GLN A 501 -16.32 18.83 -9.65
CA GLN A 501 -15.09 18.71 -10.42
C GLN A 501 -15.10 17.42 -11.23
N ASN A 502 -14.71 17.52 -12.49
CA ASN A 502 -14.57 16.36 -13.36
C ASN A 502 -13.35 15.52 -12.97
N ARG A 503 -13.43 14.21 -13.21
CA ARG A 503 -12.29 13.31 -13.04
C ARG A 503 -11.13 13.71 -13.97
N SER A 504 -9.91 13.42 -13.54
CA SER A 504 -8.67 13.70 -14.28
C SER A 504 -8.47 15.18 -14.64
N ALA A 505 -9.09 16.06 -13.87
CA ALA A 505 -9.01 17.51 -14.06
C ALA A 505 -8.60 18.21 -12.75
N PRO A 506 -7.41 17.90 -12.18
CA PRO A 506 -6.96 18.56 -10.96
C PRO A 506 -6.72 20.05 -11.18
N VAL A 507 -7.13 20.88 -10.21
CA VAL A 507 -7.01 22.34 -10.26
C VAL A 507 -5.83 22.78 -9.37
N ALA A 508 -4.99 23.67 -9.91
CA ALA A 508 -3.85 24.22 -9.18
C ALA A 508 -4.34 25.11 -8.01
N VAL A 509 -3.62 25.05 -6.87
CA VAL A 509 -4.05 25.66 -5.61
C VAL A 509 -4.29 27.18 -5.71
N GLU A 510 -3.50 27.89 -6.49
CA GLU A 510 -3.68 29.32 -6.75
C GLU A 510 -5.02 29.62 -7.45
N LYS A 511 -5.44 28.79 -8.40
CA LYS A 511 -6.74 28.89 -9.07
C LYS A 511 -7.89 28.50 -8.13
N GLN A 512 -7.68 27.49 -7.30
CA GLN A 512 -8.65 27.14 -6.25
C GLN A 512 -8.89 28.32 -5.30
N VAL A 513 -7.83 29.03 -4.88
CA VAL A 513 -7.94 30.22 -4.03
C VAL A 513 -8.77 31.32 -4.73
N ALA A 514 -8.55 31.55 -6.02
CA ALA A 514 -9.25 32.59 -6.77
C ALA A 514 -10.76 32.29 -6.91
N ILE A 515 -11.14 31.08 -7.32
CA ILE A 515 -12.56 30.72 -7.46
C ILE A 515 -13.29 30.69 -6.11
N LEU A 516 -12.65 30.21 -5.05
CA LEU A 516 -13.23 30.23 -3.71
C LEU A 516 -13.37 31.66 -3.19
N TYR A 517 -12.40 32.54 -3.47
CA TYR A 517 -12.51 33.95 -3.15
C TYR A 517 -13.73 34.57 -3.83
N ALA A 518 -13.91 34.32 -5.14
CA ALA A 518 -15.06 34.82 -5.89
C ALA A 518 -16.39 34.27 -5.31
N THR A 519 -16.43 32.99 -4.91
CA THR A 519 -17.64 32.35 -4.39
C THR A 519 -18.04 32.88 -3.02
N ILE A 520 -17.07 33.08 -2.11
CA ILE A 520 -17.32 33.51 -0.73
C ILE A 520 -17.62 35.02 -0.64
N HIS A 521 -17.05 35.81 -1.57
CA HIS A 521 -17.27 37.27 -1.62
C HIS A 521 -18.35 37.69 -2.63
N ASP A 522 -19.33 36.82 -2.87
CA ASP A 522 -20.58 37.08 -3.59
C ASP A 522 -20.45 37.52 -5.06
N TYR A 523 -19.31 37.32 -5.74
CA TYR A 523 -19.16 37.60 -7.17
C TYR A 523 -20.09 36.73 -8.04
N LEU A 524 -20.52 35.57 -7.56
CA LEU A 524 -21.39 34.66 -8.28
C LEU A 524 -22.90 34.90 -8.04
N VAL A 525 -23.30 35.85 -7.19
CA VAL A 525 -24.71 36.05 -6.80
C VAL A 525 -25.60 36.32 -8.03
N ASN A 526 -25.12 37.07 -8.99
CA ASN A 526 -25.87 37.41 -10.22
C ASN A 526 -25.70 36.40 -11.37
N ILE A 527 -24.95 35.31 -11.12
CA ILE A 527 -24.72 34.25 -12.10
C ILE A 527 -25.72 33.15 -11.87
N LYS A 528 -26.42 32.72 -12.92
CA LYS A 528 -27.34 31.57 -12.87
C LYS A 528 -26.59 30.29 -12.54
N VAL A 529 -27.12 29.43 -11.69
CA VAL A 529 -26.47 28.16 -11.25
C VAL A 529 -25.95 27.32 -12.43
N PRO A 530 -26.69 27.10 -13.53
CA PRO A 530 -26.18 26.35 -14.68
C PRO A 530 -24.98 26.98 -15.41
N ALA A 531 -24.77 28.31 -15.25
CA ALA A 531 -23.65 29.01 -15.87
C ALA A 531 -22.38 29.07 -14.99
N VAL A 532 -22.44 28.57 -13.74
CA VAL A 532 -21.30 28.61 -12.81
C VAL A 532 -20.11 27.81 -13.35
N ALA A 533 -20.33 26.64 -13.90
CA ALA A 533 -19.25 25.80 -14.45
C ALA A 533 -18.54 26.50 -15.65
N GLU A 534 -19.30 27.24 -16.48
CA GLU A 534 -18.74 28.02 -17.60
C GLU A 534 -17.97 29.23 -17.08
N TYR A 535 -18.51 29.90 -16.05
CA TYR A 535 -17.81 31.00 -15.36
C TYR A 535 -16.48 30.54 -14.79
N GLU A 536 -16.46 29.40 -14.09
CA GLU A 536 -15.25 28.85 -13.49
C GLU A 536 -14.18 28.55 -14.55
N LYS A 537 -14.55 27.83 -15.60
CA LYS A 537 -13.64 27.51 -16.71
C LYS A 537 -13.07 28.79 -17.36
N GLY A 538 -13.91 29.75 -17.68
CA GLY A 538 -13.48 30.99 -18.27
C GLY A 538 -12.64 31.85 -17.31
N LEU A 539 -12.93 31.81 -16.00
CA LEU A 539 -12.10 32.48 -15.02
C LEU A 539 -10.67 31.92 -15.00
N TYR A 540 -10.51 30.58 -15.06
CA TYR A 540 -9.18 29.97 -15.09
C TYR A 540 -8.39 30.36 -16.34
N GLU A 541 -9.02 30.43 -17.47
CA GLU A 541 -8.41 30.92 -18.74
C GLU A 541 -8.05 32.40 -18.64
N TYR A 542 -8.95 33.23 -18.07
CA TYR A 542 -8.71 34.64 -17.87
C TYR A 542 -7.54 34.92 -16.92
N LEU A 543 -7.44 34.18 -15.80
CA LEU A 543 -6.33 34.30 -14.85
C LEU A 543 -4.98 33.97 -15.47
N ASP A 544 -4.93 33.12 -16.48
CA ASP A 544 -3.68 32.75 -17.17
C ASP A 544 -3.30 33.81 -18.25
N THR A 545 -4.28 34.50 -18.82
CA THR A 545 -4.06 35.42 -19.98
C THR A 545 -3.98 36.89 -19.57
N ASP A 546 -4.68 37.29 -18.50
CA ASP A 546 -4.63 38.66 -18.00
C ASP A 546 -3.33 38.88 -17.19
N ALA A 547 -2.63 40.00 -17.47
CA ALA A 547 -1.34 40.28 -16.85
C ALA A 547 -1.41 40.43 -15.31
N ALA A 548 -2.49 41.06 -14.80
CA ALA A 548 -2.71 41.20 -13.36
C ALA A 548 -3.10 39.84 -12.73
N GLY A 549 -3.97 39.08 -13.41
CA GLY A 549 -4.34 37.74 -13.01
C GLY A 549 -3.15 36.82 -12.92
N ALA A 550 -2.33 36.72 -13.94
CA ALA A 550 -1.12 35.90 -13.98
C ALA A 550 -0.12 36.30 -12.87
N SER A 551 0.05 37.59 -12.59
CA SER A 551 0.92 38.10 -11.51
C SER A 551 0.42 37.67 -10.13
N VAL A 552 -0.89 37.71 -9.86
CA VAL A 552 -1.50 37.26 -8.62
C VAL A 552 -1.34 35.74 -8.47
N MET A 553 -1.60 34.96 -9.52
CA MET A 553 -1.42 33.50 -9.50
C MET A 553 0.04 33.12 -9.19
N GLU A 554 1.01 33.78 -9.82
CA GLU A 554 2.43 33.55 -9.55
C GLU A 554 2.81 33.92 -8.11
N THR A 555 2.27 35.01 -7.57
CA THR A 555 2.50 35.43 -6.18
C THR A 555 1.98 34.37 -5.20
N ILE A 556 0.77 33.85 -5.41
CA ILE A 556 0.19 32.79 -4.56
C ILE A 556 1.00 31.50 -4.70
N ARG A 557 1.42 31.13 -5.90
CA ARG A 557 2.20 29.92 -6.16
C ARG A 557 3.55 29.92 -5.44
N THR A 558 4.25 31.05 -5.49
CA THR A 558 5.61 31.18 -4.95
C THR A 558 5.63 31.46 -3.46
N THR A 559 4.73 32.29 -2.94
CA THR A 559 4.73 32.72 -1.53
C THR A 559 3.77 31.92 -0.63
N GLY A 560 2.77 31.29 -1.21
CA GLY A 560 1.65 30.66 -0.49
C GLY A 560 0.75 31.67 0.25
N LYS A 561 0.86 32.97 -0.07
CA LYS A 561 0.16 34.04 0.66
C LYS A 561 -0.72 34.87 -0.28
N LEU A 562 -1.79 35.40 0.29
CA LEU A 562 -2.64 36.43 -0.32
C LEU A 562 -2.57 37.69 0.56
N GLU A 563 -1.49 38.49 0.35
CA GLU A 563 -1.28 39.76 1.06
C GLU A 563 -2.17 40.86 0.48
N LYS A 564 -2.28 42.03 1.15
CA LYS A 564 -3.25 43.07 0.80
C LYS A 564 -3.16 43.51 -0.66
N ASP A 565 -1.95 43.75 -1.16
CA ASP A 565 -1.76 44.23 -2.56
C ASP A 565 -2.20 43.17 -3.59
N ALA A 566 -1.85 41.90 -3.36
CA ALA A 566 -2.27 40.77 -4.18
C ALA A 566 -3.79 40.53 -4.10
N GLU A 567 -4.37 40.74 -2.90
CA GLU A 567 -5.82 40.63 -2.71
C GLU A 567 -6.59 41.76 -3.44
N GLU A 568 -6.09 43.03 -3.41
CA GLU A 568 -6.69 44.12 -4.13
C GLU A 568 -6.59 43.91 -5.67
N ALA A 569 -5.45 43.41 -6.12
CA ALA A 569 -5.29 43.03 -7.54
C ALA A 569 -6.26 41.90 -7.92
N LEU A 570 -6.41 40.87 -7.09
CA LEU A 570 -7.38 39.79 -7.30
C LEU A 570 -8.81 40.30 -7.38
N LYS A 571 -9.21 41.20 -6.46
CA LYS A 571 -10.54 41.87 -6.52
C LYS A 571 -10.78 42.60 -7.82
N GLY A 572 -9.78 43.34 -8.31
CA GLY A 572 -9.86 44.06 -9.59
C GLY A 572 -10.07 43.11 -10.78
N VAL A 573 -9.28 42.02 -10.82
CA VAL A 573 -9.36 40.96 -11.84
C VAL A 573 -10.73 40.29 -11.83
N LEU A 574 -11.20 39.87 -10.63
CA LEU A 574 -12.50 39.22 -10.47
C LEU A 574 -13.67 40.11 -10.84
N SER A 575 -13.63 41.42 -10.46
CA SER A 575 -14.66 42.37 -10.82
C SER A 575 -14.75 42.57 -12.34
N ALA A 576 -13.60 42.79 -12.99
CA ALA A 576 -13.55 42.96 -14.44
C ALA A 576 -14.04 41.73 -15.21
N TYR A 577 -13.61 40.53 -14.78
CA TYR A 577 -14.06 39.28 -15.39
C TYR A 577 -15.56 39.04 -15.18
N THR A 578 -16.07 39.21 -13.95
CA THR A 578 -17.48 38.99 -13.61
C THR A 578 -18.41 39.94 -14.39
N GLU A 579 -18.05 41.23 -14.47
CA GLU A 579 -18.82 42.18 -15.26
C GLU A 579 -18.88 41.82 -16.75
N ASN A 580 -17.76 41.40 -17.32
CA ASN A 580 -17.71 40.97 -18.72
C ASN A 580 -18.53 39.70 -18.95
N PHE A 581 -18.45 38.75 -18.02
CA PHE A 581 -19.21 37.51 -18.08
C PHE A 581 -20.73 37.76 -18.03
N ILE A 582 -21.19 38.60 -17.08
CA ILE A 582 -22.62 38.95 -16.96
C ILE A 582 -23.13 39.70 -18.20
N LYS A 583 -22.32 40.54 -18.84
CA LYS A 583 -22.72 41.24 -20.09
C LYS A 583 -22.84 40.28 -21.27
N ALA A 584 -22.14 39.16 -21.26
CA ALA A 584 -22.12 38.17 -22.33
C ALA A 584 -23.22 37.10 -22.18
N HIS A 585 -23.76 36.87 -20.95
CA HIS A 585 -24.76 35.88 -20.61
C HIS A 585 -26.01 36.46 -19.96
#